data_9529b9ddd021e984be97bbb56b6f7e97
#
_entry.id   9529b9ddd021e984be97bbb56b6f7e97
#
_cell.length_a   1.000
_cell.length_b   1.000
_cell.length_c   1.000
_cell.angle_alpha   90.00
_cell.angle_beta   90.00
_cell.angle_gamma   90.00
#
_symmetry.space_group_name_H-M   'P 1'
#
loop_
_entity.id
_entity.type
_entity.pdbx_description
1 polymer ?
#
loop_
_entity_poly.entity_id
_entity_poly.type
_entity_poly.pdbx_seq_one_letter_code
_entity_poly.pdbx_strand_id
1 'polypeptide(L)'
;MAYTEAEARKLVILAAHRLVDAGLTARTWGNLSARISDEQFVITPSGLGYDIMEPEDLVVVNISDLSYEGNRKPSSEKGIHADAYRLRPEVNFVIHTHQDKASVYGIRGWDLSGLTASILGKRVPCAAYGLPGTEKLRQAVADALSANPSSQAVLMKAHGALCLGADCESAFQAAEELEKACAGRVGEVLDEELSMYREQRALWPMPDYGRSQRKGHFFKLKYGSVTRIYDLRNVPADGSSPAAIHAAIYRSTKARYIIHVRSASTVALSILGKTVHPYLDDLAQIAGPDVRCARFFDDRRLPRAVSRALLGRNAALLEDCGGFCIGKTADDVTAAASLLEKGCEAALYAKLLGDCEPLSPVDARLQRLVYQAGYSHKKGKKADAQAQPETAAEAEAETETVCEAAAATVEVATEAAAEALREGEPACSGG
;
A
#
# COMPACT_ATOMS: atom_id res chain seq x y z
N MET A 1 19.71 25.50 -6.21
CA MET A 1 18.83 26.68 -6.40
C MET A 1 17.41 26.19 -6.54
N ALA A 2 16.45 26.85 -5.90
CA ALA A 2 15.03 26.54 -6.06
C ALA A 2 14.61 26.71 -7.53
N TYR A 3 13.63 25.96 -7.97
CA TYR A 3 13.06 26.03 -9.32
C TYR A 3 12.11 27.24 -9.43
N THR A 4 11.91 27.78 -10.62
CA THR A 4 10.73 28.60 -10.88
C THR A 4 9.48 27.74 -10.74
N GLU A 5 8.33 28.32 -10.41
CA GLU A 5 7.07 27.56 -10.28
C GLU A 5 6.74 26.78 -11.56
N ALA A 6 6.92 27.40 -12.73
CA ALA A 6 6.65 26.76 -14.02
C ALA A 6 7.57 25.56 -14.29
N GLU A 7 8.84 25.63 -13.93
CA GLU A 7 9.79 24.52 -14.02
C GLU A 7 9.44 23.43 -13.03
N ALA A 8 9.14 23.77 -11.77
CA ALA A 8 8.77 22.85 -10.72
C ALA A 8 7.53 22.02 -11.12
N ARG A 9 6.49 22.67 -11.65
CA ARG A 9 5.26 22.00 -12.11
C ARG A 9 5.55 20.98 -13.21
N LYS A 10 6.30 21.36 -14.23
CA LYS A 10 6.70 20.45 -15.33
C LYS A 10 7.53 19.28 -14.82
N LEU A 11 8.50 19.57 -13.94
CA LEU A 11 9.41 18.57 -13.40
C LEU A 11 8.70 17.56 -12.53
N VAL A 12 7.76 17.99 -11.67
CA VAL A 12 6.97 17.08 -10.82
C VAL A 12 6.09 16.16 -11.67
N ILE A 13 5.51 16.64 -12.77
CA ILE A 13 4.75 15.77 -13.70
C ILE A 13 5.64 14.69 -14.33
N LEU A 14 6.79 15.10 -14.89
CA LEU A 14 7.75 14.15 -15.49
C LEU A 14 8.27 13.14 -14.46
N ALA A 15 8.54 13.61 -13.26
CA ALA A 15 8.98 12.80 -12.15
C ALA A 15 7.90 11.80 -11.69
N ALA A 16 6.62 12.19 -11.69
CA ALA A 16 5.51 11.31 -11.35
C ALA A 16 5.37 10.14 -12.35
N HIS A 17 5.53 10.40 -13.65
CA HIS A 17 5.57 9.34 -14.66
C HIS A 17 6.79 8.42 -14.45
N ARG A 18 7.99 9.00 -14.30
CA ARG A 18 9.21 8.23 -14.03
C ARG A 18 9.09 7.33 -12.79
N LEU A 19 8.44 7.80 -11.73
CA LEU A 19 8.23 7.04 -10.50
C LEU A 19 7.43 5.75 -10.75
N VAL A 20 6.39 5.83 -11.59
CA VAL A 20 5.59 4.68 -12.00
C VAL A 20 6.37 3.75 -12.91
N ASP A 21 7.04 4.31 -13.93
CA ASP A 21 7.81 3.53 -14.92
C ASP A 21 8.99 2.78 -14.27
N ALA A 22 9.62 3.37 -13.27
CA ALA A 22 10.68 2.75 -12.48
C ALA A 22 10.17 1.69 -11.46
N GLY A 23 8.85 1.52 -11.31
CA GLY A 23 8.27 0.58 -10.36
C GLY A 23 8.47 0.97 -8.87
N LEU A 24 8.80 2.24 -8.61
CA LEU A 24 9.04 2.75 -7.26
C LEU A 24 7.74 3.11 -6.51
N THR A 25 6.62 3.00 -7.18
CA THR A 25 5.29 3.11 -6.59
C THR A 25 4.25 2.34 -7.42
N ALA A 26 3.14 1.99 -6.80
CA ALA A 26 1.97 1.48 -7.49
C ALA A 26 0.86 2.53 -7.47
N ARG A 27 0.21 2.78 -8.61
CA ARG A 27 -0.85 3.80 -8.77
C ARG A 27 -0.35 5.20 -8.42
N THR A 28 -1.05 5.86 -7.47
CA THR A 28 -0.80 7.19 -6.95
C THR A 28 -0.34 7.16 -5.49
N TRP A 29 0.19 6.01 -5.04
CA TRP A 29 0.82 5.95 -3.74
C TRP A 29 2.19 6.59 -3.79
N GLY A 30 2.43 7.40 -2.79
CA GLY A 30 3.54 8.33 -2.85
C GLY A 30 3.12 9.69 -3.34
N ASN A 31 4.02 10.61 -3.28
CA ASN A 31 3.84 11.99 -3.67
C ASN A 31 5.21 12.64 -3.92
N LEU A 32 5.21 13.67 -4.76
CA LEU A 32 6.42 14.34 -5.19
C LEU A 32 6.25 15.84 -5.01
N SER A 33 7.35 16.50 -4.64
CA SER A 33 7.37 17.95 -4.54
C SER A 33 8.69 18.56 -5.00
N ALA A 34 8.63 19.81 -5.43
CA ALA A 34 9.78 20.62 -5.80
C ALA A 34 9.71 21.97 -5.09
N ARG A 35 10.82 22.42 -4.48
CA ARG A 35 10.95 23.71 -3.84
C ARG A 35 10.97 24.83 -4.89
N ILE A 36 10.18 25.87 -4.69
CA ILE A 36 10.14 27.05 -5.57
C ILE A 36 10.70 28.32 -4.90
N SER A 37 10.75 28.33 -3.58
CA SER A 37 11.41 29.40 -2.80
C SER A 37 11.79 28.87 -1.42
N ASP A 38 12.36 29.71 -0.58
CA ASP A 38 12.61 29.36 0.83
C ASP A 38 11.32 29.20 1.64
N GLU A 39 10.20 29.71 1.14
CA GLU A 39 8.90 29.72 1.81
C GLU A 39 7.89 28.74 1.19
N GLN A 40 8.09 28.26 -0.06
CA GLN A 40 7.07 27.53 -0.80
C GLN A 40 7.63 26.35 -1.61
N PHE A 41 6.77 25.37 -1.81
CA PHE A 41 7.00 24.22 -2.70
C PHE A 41 5.73 23.86 -3.47
N VAL A 42 5.91 23.21 -4.62
CA VAL A 42 4.83 22.61 -5.42
C VAL A 42 4.75 21.13 -5.09
N ILE A 43 3.54 20.58 -4.88
CA ILE A 43 3.32 19.16 -4.56
C ILE A 43 2.17 18.55 -5.38
N THR A 44 2.23 17.23 -5.59
CA THR A 44 1.16 16.46 -6.21
C THR A 44 -0.14 16.53 -5.38
N PRO A 45 -1.32 16.61 -6.06
CA PRO A 45 -2.61 16.69 -5.39
C PRO A 45 -3.02 15.33 -4.82
N SER A 46 -3.88 15.34 -3.80
CA SER A 46 -4.44 14.13 -3.21
C SER A 46 -5.37 13.40 -4.17
N GLY A 47 -5.06 12.13 -4.46
CA GLY A 47 -5.94 11.17 -5.12
C GLY A 47 -6.23 11.42 -6.60
N LEU A 48 -5.37 12.17 -7.30
CA LEU A 48 -5.38 12.30 -8.75
C LEU A 48 -4.40 11.29 -9.36
N GLY A 49 -4.81 10.62 -10.47
CA GLY A 49 -3.94 9.69 -11.19
C GLY A 49 -2.78 10.43 -11.88
N TYR A 50 -1.58 9.89 -11.80
CA TYR A 50 -0.40 10.48 -12.46
C TYR A 50 -0.53 10.47 -13.98
N ASP A 51 -1.26 9.51 -14.55
CA ASP A 51 -1.57 9.37 -15.98
C ASP A 51 -2.46 10.47 -16.57
N ILE A 52 -3.14 11.24 -15.70
CA ILE A 52 -4.09 12.29 -16.10
C ILE A 52 -3.82 13.63 -15.39
N MET A 53 -2.71 13.71 -14.66
CA MET A 53 -2.34 14.89 -13.89
C MET A 53 -1.65 15.90 -14.81
N GLU A 54 -2.15 17.14 -14.78
CA GLU A 54 -1.61 18.26 -15.54
C GLU A 54 -0.87 19.23 -14.60
N PRO A 55 0.03 20.08 -15.10
CA PRO A 55 0.78 21.04 -14.29
C PRO A 55 -0.11 21.93 -13.41
N GLU A 56 -1.30 22.28 -13.88
CA GLU A 56 -2.29 23.13 -13.18
C GLU A 56 -2.94 22.42 -11.99
N ASP A 57 -2.90 21.09 -11.96
CA ASP A 57 -3.42 20.30 -10.86
C ASP A 57 -2.50 20.29 -9.62
N LEU A 58 -1.22 20.64 -9.81
CA LEU A 58 -0.25 20.69 -8.72
C LEU A 58 -0.52 21.87 -7.80
N VAL A 59 -0.26 21.69 -6.51
CA VAL A 59 -0.62 22.64 -5.47
C VAL A 59 0.63 23.33 -4.91
N VAL A 60 0.62 24.66 -4.81
CA VAL A 60 1.63 25.42 -4.08
C VAL A 60 1.27 25.42 -2.61
N VAL A 61 2.23 25.06 -1.76
CA VAL A 61 2.06 24.96 -0.30
C VAL A 61 3.12 25.79 0.40
N ASN A 62 2.73 26.54 1.43
CA ASN A 62 3.66 27.28 2.30
C ASN A 62 4.34 26.33 3.30
N ILE A 63 5.68 26.43 3.41
CA ILE A 63 6.50 25.56 4.27
C ILE A 63 6.20 25.83 5.76
N SER A 64 5.90 27.07 6.13
CA SER A 64 5.77 27.48 7.53
C SER A 64 4.49 26.96 8.19
N ASP A 65 3.34 27.10 7.53
CA ASP A 65 2.01 26.87 8.10
C ASP A 65 1.17 25.84 7.32
N LEU A 66 1.72 25.28 6.23
CA LEU A 66 1.06 24.31 5.34
C LEU A 66 -0.18 24.85 4.62
N SER A 67 -0.40 26.17 4.66
CA SER A 67 -1.50 26.81 3.91
C SER A 67 -1.26 26.68 2.41
N TYR A 68 -2.35 26.69 1.65
CA TYR A 68 -2.33 26.60 0.19
C TYR A 68 -3.55 27.30 -0.38
N GLU A 69 -3.47 27.70 -1.64
CA GLU A 69 -4.55 28.35 -2.36
C GLU A 69 -5.10 27.46 -3.48
N GLY A 70 -6.32 27.72 -3.90
CA GLY A 70 -6.98 27.04 -5.01
C GLY A 70 -7.92 25.90 -4.59
N ASN A 71 -8.54 25.26 -5.58
CA ASN A 71 -9.60 24.28 -5.37
C ASN A 71 -9.08 22.83 -5.26
N ARG A 72 -7.76 22.60 -5.49
CA ARG A 72 -7.15 21.30 -5.39
C ARG A 72 -6.57 21.09 -4.00
N LYS A 73 -6.90 19.95 -3.37
CA LYS A 73 -6.32 19.56 -2.10
C LYS A 73 -4.92 18.95 -2.35
N PRO A 74 -3.86 19.44 -1.70
CA PRO A 74 -2.53 18.84 -1.79
C PRO A 74 -2.51 17.45 -1.15
N SER A 75 -1.42 16.69 -1.36
CA SER A 75 -1.18 15.44 -0.64
C SER A 75 -1.40 15.61 0.87
N SER A 76 -2.03 14.62 1.51
CA SER A 76 -2.18 14.58 2.98
C SER A 76 -0.84 14.56 3.72
N GLU A 77 0.24 14.24 3.03
CA GLU A 77 1.60 14.15 3.57
C GLU A 77 2.46 15.40 3.26
N LYS A 78 1.83 16.49 2.81
CA LYS A 78 2.52 17.76 2.56
C LYS A 78 3.38 18.23 3.74
N GLY A 79 2.96 17.91 4.98
CA GLY A 79 3.70 18.26 6.19
C GLY A 79 5.07 17.59 6.27
N ILE A 80 5.20 16.34 5.83
CA ILE A 80 6.47 15.60 5.76
C ILE A 80 7.44 16.30 4.79
N HIS A 81 6.93 16.73 3.62
CA HIS A 81 7.71 17.47 2.63
C HIS A 81 8.15 18.84 3.16
N ALA A 82 7.24 19.57 3.81
CA ALA A 82 7.55 20.87 4.41
C ALA A 82 8.64 20.74 5.48
N ASP A 83 8.59 19.73 6.33
CA ASP A 83 9.61 19.46 7.35
C ASP A 83 10.95 19.08 6.72
N ALA A 84 10.96 18.29 5.65
CA ALA A 84 12.16 17.98 4.88
C ALA A 84 12.81 19.26 4.34
N TYR A 85 12.05 20.14 3.74
CA TYR A 85 12.55 21.43 3.25
C TYR A 85 13.02 22.38 4.36
N ARG A 86 12.35 22.37 5.51
CA ARG A 86 12.72 23.21 6.66
C ARG A 86 14.00 22.75 7.31
N LEU A 87 14.16 21.43 7.48
CA LEU A 87 15.32 20.83 8.15
C LEU A 87 16.54 20.71 7.23
N ARG A 88 16.34 20.73 5.92
CA ARG A 88 17.36 20.49 4.89
C ARG A 88 17.29 21.57 3.81
N PRO A 89 17.91 22.76 4.04
CA PRO A 89 17.86 23.88 3.09
C PRO A 89 18.47 23.57 1.72
N GLU A 90 19.39 22.60 1.66
CA GLU A 90 20.01 22.13 0.42
C GLU A 90 19.09 21.27 -0.45
N VAL A 91 17.99 20.74 0.11
CA VAL A 91 17.04 19.88 -0.61
C VAL A 91 16.07 20.74 -1.42
N ASN A 92 15.96 20.46 -2.72
CA ASN A 92 15.02 21.12 -3.63
C ASN A 92 14.00 20.15 -4.26
N PHE A 93 14.18 18.85 -4.10
CA PHE A 93 13.24 17.85 -4.58
C PHE A 93 13.05 16.74 -3.55
N VAL A 94 11.78 16.34 -3.32
CA VAL A 94 11.41 15.30 -2.36
C VAL A 94 10.47 14.31 -3.02
N ILE A 95 10.76 13.02 -2.88
CA ILE A 95 9.96 11.91 -3.38
C ILE A 95 9.57 11.01 -2.20
N HIS A 96 8.27 10.88 -1.95
CA HIS A 96 7.76 9.81 -1.12
C HIS A 96 7.38 8.63 -1.99
N THR A 97 7.89 7.44 -1.66
CA THR A 97 7.73 6.20 -2.44
C THR A 97 7.09 5.10 -1.62
N HIS A 98 6.47 4.15 -2.32
CA HIS A 98 6.03 2.87 -1.75
C HIS A 98 6.79 1.70 -2.42
N GLN A 99 8.10 1.82 -2.52
CA GLN A 99 9.02 0.83 -3.08
C GLN A 99 8.85 -0.54 -2.44
N ASP A 100 9.01 -1.61 -3.21
CA ASP A 100 8.74 -2.95 -2.71
C ASP A 100 9.74 -3.37 -1.61
N LYS A 101 11.02 -3.33 -1.92
CA LYS A 101 12.06 -3.84 -1.00
C LYS A 101 12.33 -2.90 0.17
N ALA A 102 12.30 -1.58 -0.07
CA ALA A 102 12.42 -0.61 1.01
C ALA A 102 11.26 -0.73 2.01
N SER A 103 10.01 -0.93 1.52
CA SER A 103 8.88 -1.17 2.41
C SER A 103 8.99 -2.48 3.18
N VAL A 104 9.39 -3.58 2.51
CA VAL A 104 9.60 -4.90 3.16
C VAL A 104 10.71 -4.82 4.20
N TYR A 105 11.85 -4.20 3.90
CA TYR A 105 12.92 -4.00 4.89
C TYR A 105 12.44 -3.16 6.08
N GLY A 106 11.69 -2.09 5.79
CA GLY A 106 11.20 -1.11 6.78
C GLY A 106 10.22 -1.67 7.82
N ILE A 107 9.61 -2.87 7.61
CA ILE A 107 8.68 -3.44 8.61
C ILE A 107 9.34 -3.69 9.97
N ARG A 108 10.64 -3.95 9.96
CA ARG A 108 11.42 -4.18 11.18
C ARG A 108 11.57 -2.91 12.03
N GLY A 109 11.52 -1.74 11.40
CA GLY A 109 11.73 -0.46 12.07
C GLY A 109 13.20 -0.20 12.42
N TRP A 110 14.14 -0.88 11.77
CA TRP A 110 15.57 -0.71 11.97
C TRP A 110 16.16 0.14 10.85
N ASP A 111 17.20 0.90 11.23
CA ASP A 111 17.95 1.66 10.26
C ASP A 111 18.72 0.76 9.30
N LEU A 112 18.79 1.19 8.05
CA LEU A 112 19.68 0.56 7.07
C LEU A 112 21.09 1.10 7.27
N SER A 113 21.99 0.24 7.73
CA SER A 113 23.38 0.58 8.06
C SER A 113 24.39 -0.23 7.24
N GLY A 114 25.68 0.14 7.33
CA GLY A 114 26.75 -0.55 6.62
C GLY A 114 26.81 -0.23 5.13
N LEU A 115 26.28 0.93 4.72
CA LEU A 115 26.40 1.44 3.36
C LEU A 115 27.81 1.99 3.14
N THR A 116 28.45 1.57 2.04
CA THR A 116 29.79 2.02 1.65
C THR A 116 29.71 2.80 0.35
N ALA A 117 30.35 3.99 0.31
CA ALA A 117 30.39 4.87 -0.87
C ALA A 117 29.01 5.17 -1.48
N SER A 118 27.99 5.30 -0.63
CA SER A 118 26.59 5.49 -1.03
C SER A 118 26.19 6.97 -0.98
N ILE A 119 25.39 7.40 -1.95
CA ILE A 119 24.76 8.73 -1.93
C ILE A 119 23.76 8.86 -0.77
N LEU A 120 23.24 7.74 -0.25
CA LEU A 120 22.33 7.70 0.90
C LEU A 120 23.03 8.10 2.22
N GLY A 121 24.35 8.22 2.22
CA GLY A 121 25.14 8.36 3.43
C GLY A 121 25.51 6.99 4.04
N LYS A 122 26.05 7.01 5.26
CA LYS A 122 26.47 5.78 5.95
C LYS A 122 25.33 4.97 6.54
N ARG A 123 24.18 5.62 6.73
CA ARG A 123 23.00 5.07 7.41
C ARG A 123 21.74 5.76 6.89
N VAL A 124 20.71 5.01 6.63
CA VAL A 124 19.36 5.50 6.37
C VAL A 124 18.50 5.21 7.61
N PRO A 125 17.98 6.23 8.30
CA PRO A 125 17.16 6.04 9.49
C PRO A 125 15.79 5.46 9.12
N CYS A 126 15.17 4.73 10.06
CA CYS A 126 13.81 4.27 9.96
C CYS A 126 12.94 5.04 10.96
N ALA A 127 12.02 5.87 10.46
CA ALA A 127 11.04 6.58 11.26
C ALA A 127 10.04 5.59 11.90
N ALA A 128 9.63 5.88 13.13
CA ALA A 128 8.66 5.08 13.85
C ALA A 128 7.29 5.08 13.14
N TYR A 129 6.50 4.03 13.37
CA TYR A 129 5.19 3.89 12.75
C TYR A 129 4.21 4.99 13.20
N GLY A 130 3.52 5.55 12.23
CA GLY A 130 2.37 6.42 12.36
C GLY A 130 1.40 6.16 11.21
N LEU A 131 0.11 6.39 11.41
CA LEU A 131 -0.87 6.29 10.34
C LEU A 131 -0.58 7.35 9.27
N PRO A 132 -0.69 7.03 7.96
CA PRO A 132 -0.51 7.98 6.87
C PRO A 132 -1.34 9.25 7.04
N GLY A 133 -0.72 10.39 6.77
CA GLY A 133 -1.35 11.70 6.88
C GLY A 133 -1.55 12.23 8.31
N THR A 134 -1.07 11.52 9.33
CA THR A 134 -1.16 11.98 10.74
C THR A 134 0.08 12.76 11.19
N GLU A 135 -0.13 13.62 12.20
CA GLU A 135 0.97 14.36 12.83
C GLU A 135 1.99 13.42 13.48
N LYS A 136 1.55 12.26 14.00
CA LYS A 136 2.44 11.24 14.56
C LYS A 136 3.47 10.74 13.54
N LEU A 137 3.04 10.43 12.31
CA LEU A 137 3.96 10.00 11.25
C LEU A 137 4.88 11.16 10.84
N ARG A 138 4.32 12.35 10.67
CA ARG A 138 5.06 13.55 10.33
C ARG A 138 6.19 13.82 11.32
N GLN A 139 5.89 13.82 12.64
CA GLN A 139 6.87 14.04 13.68
C GLN A 139 7.96 12.96 13.69
N ALA A 140 7.58 11.68 13.53
CA ALA A 140 8.54 10.58 13.49
C ALA A 140 9.55 10.74 12.32
N VAL A 141 9.08 11.19 11.15
CA VAL A 141 9.95 11.46 10.00
C VAL A 141 10.84 12.68 10.27
N ALA A 142 10.29 13.76 10.84
CA ALA A 142 11.06 14.95 11.19
C ALA A 142 12.17 14.65 12.20
N ASP A 143 11.88 13.82 13.22
CA ASP A 143 12.86 13.38 14.21
C ASP A 143 13.98 12.56 13.56
N ALA A 144 13.62 11.64 12.65
CA ALA A 144 14.58 10.81 11.91
C ALA A 144 15.50 11.67 11.01
N LEU A 145 14.95 12.67 10.32
CA LEU A 145 15.71 13.62 9.50
C LEU A 145 16.67 14.47 10.34
N SER A 146 16.19 14.99 11.47
CA SER A 146 16.97 15.84 12.37
C SER A 146 18.14 15.08 12.99
N ALA A 147 17.92 13.83 13.38
CA ALA A 147 18.95 12.98 13.98
C ALA A 147 19.99 12.47 12.95
N ASN A 148 19.69 12.53 11.66
CA ASN A 148 20.53 12.00 10.58
C ASN A 148 20.71 13.02 9.43
N PRO A 149 21.38 14.15 9.66
CA PRO A 149 21.45 15.27 8.70
C PRO A 149 22.19 14.94 7.40
N SER A 150 22.98 13.88 7.35
CA SER A 150 23.68 13.43 6.15
C SER A 150 22.93 12.40 5.31
N SER A 151 21.81 11.87 5.80
CA SER A 151 21.04 10.86 5.06
C SER A 151 20.20 11.50 3.95
N GLN A 152 20.22 10.94 2.76
CA GLN A 152 19.39 11.35 1.62
C GLN A 152 18.07 10.59 1.55
N ALA A 153 17.79 9.72 2.51
CA ALA A 153 16.51 9.01 2.60
C ALA A 153 16.11 8.73 4.06
N VAL A 154 14.82 8.50 4.27
CA VAL A 154 14.24 7.99 5.52
C VAL A 154 13.31 6.84 5.17
N LEU A 155 13.54 5.66 5.76
CA LEU A 155 12.55 4.59 5.76
C LEU A 155 11.41 4.95 6.71
N MET A 156 10.18 4.64 6.34
CA MET A 156 9.00 4.83 7.19
C MET A 156 8.43 3.47 7.55
N LYS A 157 8.49 3.09 8.83
CA LYS A 157 8.07 1.76 9.29
C LYS A 157 6.67 1.40 8.80
N ALA A 158 6.54 0.22 8.16
CA ALA A 158 5.28 -0.34 7.66
C ALA A 158 4.57 0.50 6.57
N HIS A 159 5.28 1.48 5.96
CA HIS A 159 4.68 2.43 5.02
C HIS A 159 5.45 2.50 3.69
N GLY A 160 6.62 3.11 3.69
CA GLY A 160 7.41 3.34 2.48
C GLY A 160 8.71 4.07 2.79
N ALA A 161 9.11 5.00 1.93
CA ALA A 161 10.32 5.80 2.13
C ALA A 161 10.13 7.24 1.65
N LEU A 162 10.91 8.17 2.24
CA LEU A 162 11.09 9.53 1.79
C LEU A 162 12.51 9.65 1.24
N CYS A 163 12.66 10.13 0.00
CA CYS A 163 13.93 10.33 -0.66
C CYS A 163 14.13 11.81 -1.00
N LEU A 164 15.33 12.33 -0.72
CA LEU A 164 15.67 13.73 -0.75
C LEU A 164 16.77 13.99 -1.79
N GLY A 165 16.70 15.10 -2.50
CA GLY A 165 17.72 15.51 -3.44
C GLY A 165 17.90 17.03 -3.54
N ALA A 166 19.11 17.47 -3.88
CA ALA A 166 19.37 18.85 -4.26
C ALA A 166 18.66 19.20 -5.59
N ASP A 167 18.28 18.18 -6.36
CA ASP A 167 17.50 18.25 -7.58
C ASP A 167 16.70 16.94 -7.78
N CYS A 168 15.90 16.90 -8.83
CA CYS A 168 15.07 15.75 -9.17
C CYS A 168 15.91 14.49 -9.41
N GLU A 169 17.03 14.59 -10.12
CA GLU A 169 17.86 13.43 -10.46
C GLU A 169 18.49 12.82 -9.23
N SER A 170 19.06 13.62 -8.33
CA SER A 170 19.65 13.14 -7.08
C SER A 170 18.60 12.51 -6.14
N ALA A 171 17.35 13.01 -6.13
CA ALA A 171 16.26 12.40 -5.37
C ALA A 171 15.88 11.01 -5.94
N PHE A 172 15.85 10.85 -7.28
CA PHE A 172 15.63 9.55 -7.91
C PHE A 172 16.78 8.58 -7.67
N GLN A 173 18.04 9.04 -7.79
CA GLN A 173 19.20 8.22 -7.47
C GLN A 173 19.16 7.71 -6.03
N ALA A 174 18.74 8.56 -5.08
CA ALA A 174 18.54 8.14 -3.70
C ALA A 174 17.45 7.06 -3.58
N ALA A 175 16.32 7.18 -4.30
CA ALA A 175 15.25 6.21 -4.28
C ALA A 175 15.68 4.87 -4.89
N GLU A 176 16.34 4.89 -6.05
CA GLU A 176 16.81 3.69 -6.74
C GLU A 176 17.89 2.94 -5.93
N GLU A 177 18.84 3.69 -5.34
CA GLU A 177 19.89 3.11 -4.50
C GLU A 177 19.33 2.53 -3.19
N LEU A 178 18.32 3.19 -2.59
CA LEU A 178 17.63 2.67 -1.41
C LEU A 178 16.94 1.34 -1.72
N GLU A 179 16.20 1.26 -2.83
CA GLU A 179 15.51 0.03 -3.24
C GLU A 179 16.51 -1.11 -3.45
N LYS A 180 17.62 -0.83 -4.16
CA LYS A 180 18.69 -1.80 -4.40
C LYS A 180 19.37 -2.27 -3.12
N ALA A 181 19.67 -1.36 -2.20
CA ALA A 181 20.29 -1.69 -0.92
C ALA A 181 19.37 -2.53 -0.04
N CYS A 182 18.08 -2.17 0.02
CA CYS A 182 17.08 -2.95 0.73
C CYS A 182 16.84 -4.31 0.07
N ALA A 183 16.84 -4.39 -1.26
CA ALA A 183 16.74 -5.66 -1.98
C ALA A 183 17.84 -6.64 -1.61
N GLY A 184 19.09 -6.17 -1.49
CA GLY A 184 20.20 -7.00 -1.00
C GLY A 184 19.94 -7.55 0.40
N ARG A 185 19.51 -6.70 1.34
CA ARG A 185 19.24 -7.12 2.73
C ARG A 185 18.04 -8.05 2.86
N VAL A 186 16.98 -7.81 2.09
CA VAL A 186 15.80 -8.68 2.05
C VAL A 186 16.17 -10.02 1.41
N GLY A 187 16.97 -10.01 0.33
CA GLY A 187 17.47 -11.21 -0.34
C GLY A 187 18.32 -12.08 0.58
N GLU A 188 19.24 -11.51 1.37
CA GLU A 188 20.04 -12.25 2.36
C GLU A 188 19.18 -13.13 3.29
N VAL A 189 17.92 -12.75 3.54
CA VAL A 189 16.99 -13.49 4.41
C VAL A 189 16.07 -14.43 3.62
N LEU A 190 15.63 -14.01 2.43
CA LEU A 190 14.55 -14.69 1.70
C LEU A 190 15.04 -15.65 0.61
N ASP A 191 16.22 -15.44 0.04
CA ASP A 191 16.59 -16.11 -1.22
C ASP A 191 16.69 -17.62 -1.08
N GLU A 192 17.21 -18.13 0.02
CA GLU A 192 17.29 -19.57 0.28
C GLU A 192 15.89 -20.20 0.38
N GLU A 193 15.04 -19.63 1.22
CA GLU A 193 13.66 -20.09 1.44
C GLU A 193 12.84 -20.02 0.12
N LEU A 194 12.90 -18.91 -0.60
CA LEU A 194 12.20 -18.73 -1.86
C LEU A 194 12.75 -19.63 -2.98
N SER A 195 14.04 -19.96 -2.95
CA SER A 195 14.64 -20.92 -3.88
C SER A 195 14.06 -22.31 -3.69
N MET A 196 13.97 -22.79 -2.46
CA MET A 196 13.33 -24.07 -2.15
C MET A 196 11.89 -24.15 -2.68
N TYR A 197 11.09 -23.08 -2.49
CA TYR A 197 9.72 -23.05 -3.03
C TYR A 197 9.67 -23.02 -4.56
N ARG A 198 10.62 -22.36 -5.22
CA ARG A 198 10.73 -22.37 -6.70
C ARG A 198 11.07 -23.75 -7.22
N GLU A 199 11.99 -24.49 -6.57
CA GLU A 199 12.38 -25.84 -6.93
C GLU A 199 11.24 -26.84 -6.70
N GLN A 200 10.58 -26.81 -5.55
CA GLN A 200 9.41 -27.62 -5.26
C GLN A 200 8.29 -27.39 -6.27
N ARG A 201 8.10 -26.12 -6.68
CA ARG A 201 7.10 -25.76 -7.70
C ARG A 201 7.44 -26.30 -9.09
N ALA A 202 8.71 -26.43 -9.45
CA ALA A 202 9.15 -27.04 -10.70
C ALA A 202 8.83 -28.54 -10.72
N LEU A 203 8.94 -29.22 -9.56
CA LEU A 203 8.64 -30.66 -9.41
C LEU A 203 7.13 -30.95 -9.27
N TRP A 204 6.35 -30.00 -8.75
CA TRP A 204 4.90 -30.14 -8.50
C TRP A 204 4.15 -29.00 -9.15
N PRO A 205 3.66 -29.17 -10.40
CA PRO A 205 2.91 -28.13 -11.10
C PRO A 205 1.60 -27.84 -10.36
N MET A 206 1.51 -26.67 -9.77
CA MET A 206 0.30 -26.22 -9.11
C MET A 206 -0.76 -25.77 -10.12
N PRO A 207 -2.05 -25.91 -9.78
CA PRO A 207 -3.13 -25.46 -10.62
C PRO A 207 -2.99 -23.99 -11.01
N ASP A 208 -3.18 -23.66 -12.27
CA ASP A 208 -3.34 -22.31 -12.75
C ASP A 208 -4.82 -21.98 -12.89
N TYR A 209 -5.33 -21.14 -12.00
CA TYR A 209 -6.70 -20.67 -12.07
C TYR A 209 -6.86 -19.45 -12.98
N GLY A 210 -5.75 -18.82 -13.40
CA GLY A 210 -5.70 -17.82 -14.44
C GLY A 210 -6.27 -16.45 -14.03
N ARG A 211 -6.73 -15.73 -15.06
CA ARG A 211 -7.32 -14.40 -14.89
C ARG A 211 -8.60 -14.27 -15.70
N SER A 212 -9.57 -13.51 -15.19
CA SER A 212 -10.83 -13.33 -15.89
C SER A 212 -11.38 -11.91 -15.79
N GLN A 213 -12.24 -11.59 -16.76
CA GLN A 213 -13.01 -10.35 -16.83
C GLN A 213 -14.48 -10.66 -17.06
N ARG A 214 -15.35 -10.08 -16.24
CA ARG A 214 -16.81 -10.19 -16.32
C ARG A 214 -17.44 -9.03 -17.08
N LYS A 215 -18.39 -9.36 -17.97
CA LYS A 215 -19.28 -8.39 -18.62
C LYS A 215 -20.72 -8.95 -18.58
N GLY A 216 -21.58 -8.35 -17.75
CA GLY A 216 -22.94 -8.86 -17.52
C GLY A 216 -22.95 -10.26 -16.90
N HIS A 217 -23.60 -11.20 -17.54
CA HIS A 217 -23.66 -12.61 -17.14
C HIS A 217 -22.52 -13.46 -17.68
N PHE A 218 -21.68 -12.92 -18.54
CA PHE A 218 -20.57 -13.63 -19.15
C PHE A 218 -19.23 -13.22 -18.51
N PHE A 219 -18.29 -14.15 -18.47
CA PHE A 219 -16.91 -13.84 -18.15
C PHE A 219 -15.94 -14.57 -19.09
N LYS A 220 -14.92 -13.83 -19.51
CA LYS A 220 -13.80 -14.36 -20.29
C LYS A 220 -12.72 -14.78 -19.32
N LEU A 221 -12.34 -16.05 -19.34
CA LEU A 221 -11.32 -16.65 -18.49
C LEU A 221 -10.14 -17.10 -19.35
N LYS A 222 -8.93 -16.70 -18.95
CA LYS A 222 -7.64 -17.15 -19.51
C LYS A 222 -6.85 -17.87 -18.43
N TYR A 223 -6.50 -19.13 -18.64
CA TYR A 223 -5.64 -19.95 -17.77
C TYR A 223 -4.75 -20.84 -18.64
N GLY A 224 -3.45 -20.91 -18.34
CA GLY A 224 -2.47 -21.50 -19.23
C GLY A 224 -2.57 -20.91 -20.66
N SER A 225 -2.65 -21.78 -21.66
CA SER A 225 -2.85 -21.41 -23.08
C SER A 225 -4.34 -21.28 -23.44
N VAL A 226 -5.26 -21.62 -22.54
CA VAL A 226 -6.71 -21.67 -22.84
C VAL A 226 -7.38 -20.33 -22.56
N THR A 227 -8.22 -19.89 -23.50
CA THR A 227 -9.12 -18.75 -23.31
C THR A 227 -10.54 -19.18 -23.67
N ARG A 228 -11.48 -19.03 -22.73
CA ARG A 228 -12.90 -19.40 -22.93
C ARG A 228 -13.83 -18.36 -22.34
N ILE A 229 -15.05 -18.31 -22.89
CA ILE A 229 -16.16 -17.48 -22.38
C ILE A 229 -17.17 -18.44 -21.72
N TYR A 230 -17.59 -18.07 -20.52
CA TYR A 230 -18.55 -18.80 -19.72
C TYR A 230 -19.76 -17.94 -19.38
N ASP A 231 -20.94 -18.54 -19.35
CA ASP A 231 -22.16 -17.93 -18.81
C ASP A 231 -22.29 -18.32 -17.33
N LEU A 232 -22.29 -17.34 -16.45
CA LEU A 232 -22.40 -17.54 -14.99
C LEU A 232 -23.60 -18.38 -14.58
N ARG A 233 -24.68 -18.38 -15.36
CA ARG A 233 -25.91 -19.15 -15.08
C ARG A 233 -25.69 -20.65 -15.29
N ASN A 234 -24.77 -21.01 -16.17
CA ASN A 234 -24.55 -22.39 -16.62
C ASN A 234 -23.29 -23.06 -16.04
N VAL A 235 -22.41 -22.27 -15.35
CA VAL A 235 -21.23 -22.85 -14.68
C VAL A 235 -21.67 -23.55 -13.40
N PRO A 236 -21.28 -24.82 -13.17
CA PRO A 236 -21.53 -25.51 -11.91
C PRO A 236 -21.08 -24.73 -10.70
N ALA A 237 -21.79 -24.87 -9.59
CA ALA A 237 -21.46 -24.17 -8.34
C ALA A 237 -20.41 -24.93 -7.51
N ASP A 238 -20.04 -26.12 -7.92
CA ASP A 238 -19.10 -27.02 -7.26
C ASP A 238 -17.95 -27.44 -8.21
N GLY A 239 -16.94 -28.04 -7.64
CA GLY A 239 -15.75 -28.48 -8.36
C GLY A 239 -14.58 -27.51 -8.30
N SER A 240 -13.37 -28.04 -8.55
CA SER A 240 -12.09 -27.32 -8.49
C SER A 240 -11.68 -26.70 -9.83
N SER A 241 -12.56 -26.69 -10.83
CA SER A 241 -12.23 -26.10 -12.13
C SER A 241 -12.02 -24.57 -12.02
N PRO A 242 -11.12 -23.98 -12.82
CA PRO A 242 -10.94 -22.54 -12.85
C PRO A 242 -12.26 -21.77 -13.07
N ALA A 243 -13.14 -22.30 -13.95
CA ALA A 243 -14.43 -21.69 -14.23
C ALA A 243 -15.38 -21.71 -13.01
N ALA A 244 -15.43 -22.80 -12.26
CA ALA A 244 -16.27 -22.91 -11.07
C ALA A 244 -15.85 -21.94 -9.96
N ILE A 245 -14.53 -21.80 -9.71
CA ILE A 245 -13.99 -20.87 -8.71
C ILE A 245 -14.27 -19.42 -9.12
N HIS A 246 -13.95 -19.03 -10.36
CA HIS A 246 -14.21 -17.67 -10.84
C HIS A 246 -15.71 -17.34 -10.83
N ALA A 247 -16.58 -18.27 -11.24
CA ALA A 247 -18.02 -18.09 -11.18
C ALA A 247 -18.53 -17.89 -9.75
N ALA A 248 -18.01 -18.66 -8.78
CA ALA A 248 -18.38 -18.51 -7.38
C ALA A 248 -17.97 -17.16 -6.81
N ILE A 249 -16.76 -16.68 -7.14
CA ILE A 249 -16.30 -15.33 -6.77
C ILE A 249 -17.22 -14.26 -7.37
N TYR A 250 -17.55 -14.36 -8.67
CA TYR A 250 -18.44 -13.39 -9.32
C TYR A 250 -19.87 -13.38 -8.78
N ARG A 251 -20.38 -14.55 -8.32
CA ARG A 251 -21.72 -14.64 -7.70
C ARG A 251 -21.76 -14.04 -6.29
N SER A 252 -20.64 -14.08 -5.57
CA SER A 252 -20.55 -13.64 -4.17
C SER A 252 -20.01 -12.21 -3.99
N THR A 253 -19.47 -11.61 -5.05
CA THR A 253 -18.82 -10.31 -4.98
C THR A 253 -19.27 -9.36 -6.11
N LYS A 254 -18.94 -8.07 -5.97
CA LYS A 254 -19.14 -7.06 -7.04
C LYS A 254 -17.93 -6.96 -7.98
N ALA A 255 -17.02 -7.93 -7.98
CA ALA A 255 -15.85 -7.95 -8.83
C ALA A 255 -16.20 -8.02 -10.31
N ARG A 256 -15.38 -7.38 -11.14
CA ARG A 256 -15.40 -7.49 -12.61
C ARG A 256 -14.12 -8.11 -13.16
N TYR A 257 -13.07 -8.15 -12.34
CA TYR A 257 -11.76 -8.71 -12.68
C TYR A 257 -11.27 -9.60 -11.56
N ILE A 258 -10.65 -10.72 -11.93
CA ILE A 258 -10.03 -11.68 -11.02
C ILE A 258 -8.65 -12.03 -11.57
N ILE A 259 -7.65 -12.11 -10.70
CA ILE A 259 -6.30 -12.60 -11.01
C ILE A 259 -5.93 -13.66 -9.96
N HIS A 260 -5.42 -14.80 -10.42
CA HIS A 260 -4.77 -15.80 -9.60
C HIS A 260 -3.27 -15.49 -9.54
N VAL A 261 -2.75 -15.21 -8.35
CA VAL A 261 -1.36 -14.84 -8.06
C VAL A 261 -0.61 -16.06 -7.57
N ARG A 262 0.57 -16.32 -8.17
CA ARG A 262 1.40 -17.48 -7.87
C ARG A 262 2.89 -17.10 -7.73
N SER A 263 3.19 -15.94 -7.19
CA SER A 263 4.58 -15.60 -6.84
C SER A 263 5.13 -16.55 -5.75
N ALA A 264 6.43 -16.68 -5.68
CA ALA A 264 7.06 -17.60 -4.73
C ALA A 264 6.66 -17.29 -3.28
N SER A 265 6.64 -16.01 -2.89
CA SER A 265 6.22 -15.57 -1.55
C SER A 265 4.73 -15.86 -1.27
N THR A 266 3.85 -15.61 -2.26
CA THR A 266 2.41 -15.87 -2.11
C THR A 266 2.14 -17.36 -1.94
N VAL A 267 2.84 -18.21 -2.70
CA VAL A 267 2.74 -19.66 -2.58
C VAL A 267 3.30 -20.14 -1.24
N ALA A 268 4.50 -19.68 -0.85
CA ALA A 268 5.12 -20.05 0.42
C ALA A 268 4.20 -19.80 1.62
N LEU A 269 3.51 -18.65 1.64
CA LEU A 269 2.55 -18.36 2.71
C LEU A 269 1.24 -19.14 2.58
N SER A 270 0.80 -19.46 1.36
CA SER A 270 -0.42 -20.26 1.17
C SER A 270 -0.29 -21.69 1.72
N ILE A 271 0.92 -22.28 1.65
CA ILE A 271 1.24 -23.61 2.21
C ILE A 271 1.02 -23.64 3.74
N LEU A 272 1.21 -22.53 4.42
CA LEU A 272 0.96 -22.46 5.87
C LEU A 272 -0.52 -22.60 6.25
N GLY A 273 -1.44 -22.43 5.30
CA GLY A 273 -2.88 -22.51 5.54
C GLY A 273 -3.43 -21.50 6.55
N LYS A 274 -2.66 -20.43 6.85
CA LYS A 274 -2.99 -19.44 7.88
C LYS A 274 -3.42 -18.10 7.28
N THR A 275 -4.20 -17.34 8.03
CA THR A 275 -4.49 -15.94 7.73
C THR A 275 -3.21 -15.12 7.87
N VAL A 276 -2.93 -14.27 6.89
CA VAL A 276 -1.82 -13.33 6.91
C VAL A 276 -2.31 -11.98 7.43
N HIS A 277 -1.70 -11.50 8.49
CA HIS A 277 -1.93 -10.15 9.02
C HIS A 277 -1.00 -9.17 8.30
N PRO A 278 -1.46 -7.96 7.96
CA PRO A 278 -0.65 -7.02 7.20
C PRO A 278 0.51 -6.47 8.04
N TYR A 279 1.69 -6.46 7.45
CA TYR A 279 2.89 -5.77 7.95
C TYR A 279 3.06 -4.40 7.29
N LEU A 280 2.28 -4.14 6.23
CA LEU A 280 2.31 -2.91 5.44
C LEU A 280 0.91 -2.32 5.37
N ASP A 281 0.82 -1.01 5.47
CA ASP A 281 -0.44 -0.27 5.46
C ASP A 281 -1.15 -0.33 4.10
N ASP A 282 -0.40 -0.31 2.99
CA ASP A 282 -0.93 -0.45 1.64
C ASP A 282 -1.64 -1.80 1.41
N LEU A 283 -1.10 -2.90 1.99
CA LEU A 283 -1.79 -4.19 1.97
C LEU A 283 -3.12 -4.13 2.74
N ALA A 284 -3.13 -3.51 3.93
CA ALA A 284 -4.34 -3.34 4.72
C ALA A 284 -5.39 -2.50 3.99
N GLN A 285 -4.97 -1.43 3.33
CA GLN A 285 -5.83 -0.53 2.56
C GLN A 285 -6.52 -1.26 1.41
N ILE A 286 -5.76 -1.98 0.58
CA ILE A 286 -6.24 -2.54 -0.68
C ILE A 286 -6.74 -3.97 -0.52
N ALA A 287 -5.96 -4.87 0.05
CA ALA A 287 -6.34 -6.27 0.17
C ALA A 287 -7.41 -6.48 1.23
N GLY A 288 -7.27 -5.82 2.38
CA GLY A 288 -8.18 -5.91 3.51
C GLY A 288 -7.43 -5.94 4.84
N PRO A 289 -8.17 -5.89 5.97
CA PRO A 289 -7.56 -5.86 7.30
C PRO A 289 -6.78 -7.14 7.65
N ASP A 290 -6.97 -8.18 6.88
CA ASP A 290 -6.21 -9.42 6.86
C ASP A 290 -6.39 -10.11 5.50
N VAL A 291 -5.52 -11.04 5.14
CA VAL A 291 -5.63 -11.91 3.96
C VAL A 291 -5.90 -13.32 4.45
N ARG A 292 -7.15 -13.76 4.30
CA ARG A 292 -7.57 -15.10 4.75
C ARG A 292 -7.08 -16.18 3.81
N CYS A 293 -6.78 -17.37 4.34
CA CYS A 293 -6.47 -18.55 3.55
C CYS A 293 -7.70 -19.44 3.43
N ALA A 294 -8.13 -19.71 2.19
CA ALA A 294 -9.11 -20.71 1.90
C ALA A 294 -8.44 -22.09 1.95
N ARG A 295 -8.88 -22.97 2.86
CA ARG A 295 -8.34 -24.32 2.96
C ARG A 295 -8.94 -25.24 1.93
N PHE A 296 -8.12 -26.11 1.39
CA PHE A 296 -8.52 -27.14 0.45
C PHE A 296 -8.92 -28.42 1.20
N PHE A 297 -10.21 -28.60 1.45
CA PHE A 297 -10.73 -29.82 2.10
C PHE A 297 -11.41 -30.77 1.14
N ASP A 298 -12.03 -30.26 0.07
CA ASP A 298 -12.85 -31.01 -0.87
C ASP A 298 -13.11 -30.14 -2.11
N ASP A 299 -12.92 -30.68 -3.29
CA ASP A 299 -13.17 -30.04 -4.57
C ASP A 299 -14.54 -29.35 -4.65
N ARG A 300 -15.57 -30.00 -4.12
CA ARG A 300 -16.95 -29.46 -4.15
C ARG A 300 -17.13 -28.20 -3.32
N ARG A 301 -16.35 -28.07 -2.26
CA ARG A 301 -16.44 -26.93 -1.32
C ARG A 301 -15.49 -25.80 -1.65
N LEU A 302 -14.49 -26.06 -2.49
CA LEU A 302 -13.43 -25.11 -2.81
C LEU A 302 -13.94 -23.74 -3.33
N PRO A 303 -14.89 -23.67 -4.30
CA PRO A 303 -15.39 -22.38 -4.77
C PRO A 303 -16.03 -21.53 -3.66
N ARG A 304 -16.75 -22.19 -2.73
CA ARG A 304 -17.36 -21.52 -1.57
C ARG A 304 -16.31 -21.08 -0.55
N ALA A 305 -15.26 -21.87 -0.34
CA ALA A 305 -14.18 -21.53 0.59
C ALA A 305 -13.43 -20.28 0.12
N VAL A 306 -13.05 -20.22 -1.17
CA VAL A 306 -12.40 -19.05 -1.77
C VAL A 306 -13.31 -17.82 -1.71
N SER A 307 -14.57 -17.96 -2.10
CA SER A 307 -15.54 -16.86 -2.04
C SER A 307 -15.73 -16.32 -0.62
N ARG A 308 -15.77 -17.20 0.38
CA ARG A 308 -15.89 -16.81 1.80
C ARG A 308 -14.64 -16.10 2.30
N ALA A 309 -13.46 -16.55 1.88
CA ALA A 309 -12.20 -15.88 2.24
C ALA A 309 -12.12 -14.44 1.70
N LEU A 310 -12.71 -14.20 0.52
CA LEU A 310 -12.78 -12.88 -0.13
C LEU A 310 -13.87 -11.94 0.43
N LEU A 311 -14.76 -12.40 1.34
CA LEU A 311 -15.81 -11.53 1.86
C LEU A 311 -15.24 -10.32 2.60
N GLY A 312 -15.55 -9.10 2.10
CA GLY A 312 -15.04 -7.82 2.61
C GLY A 312 -13.57 -7.53 2.29
N ARG A 313 -12.96 -8.33 1.41
CA ARG A 313 -11.55 -8.27 1.02
C ARG A 313 -11.38 -8.25 -0.50
N ASN A 314 -10.24 -7.75 -0.95
CA ASN A 314 -9.89 -7.80 -2.38
C ASN A 314 -8.82 -8.85 -2.68
N ALA A 315 -8.28 -9.52 -1.64
CA ALA A 315 -7.35 -10.62 -1.80
C ALA A 315 -7.62 -11.73 -0.77
N ALA A 316 -7.33 -12.98 -1.15
CA ALA A 316 -7.35 -14.15 -0.27
C ALA A 316 -6.33 -15.17 -0.77
N LEU A 317 -5.72 -15.93 0.14
CA LEU A 317 -4.88 -17.08 -0.21
C LEU A 317 -5.75 -18.31 -0.45
N LEU A 318 -5.24 -19.21 -1.27
CA LEU A 318 -5.71 -20.58 -1.42
C LEU A 318 -4.59 -21.53 -1.02
N GLU A 319 -4.84 -22.39 -0.04
CA GLU A 319 -3.87 -23.36 0.49
C GLU A 319 -3.18 -24.12 -0.65
N ASP A 320 -1.84 -24.17 -0.61
CA ASP A 320 -0.94 -24.79 -1.59
C ASP A 320 -0.97 -24.21 -3.03
N CYS A 321 -1.75 -23.16 -3.28
CA CYS A 321 -1.99 -22.67 -4.64
C CYS A 321 -1.70 -21.18 -4.87
N GLY A 322 -1.25 -20.44 -3.85
CA GLY A 322 -1.07 -18.99 -3.97
C GLY A 322 -2.31 -18.20 -3.56
N GLY A 323 -2.79 -17.26 -4.37
CA GLY A 323 -3.90 -16.39 -3.94
C GLY A 323 -4.76 -15.85 -5.07
N PHE A 324 -5.94 -15.37 -4.72
CA PHE A 324 -6.88 -14.69 -5.61
C PHE A 324 -6.99 -13.21 -5.25
N CYS A 325 -6.92 -12.37 -6.27
CA CYS A 325 -7.19 -10.95 -6.16
C CYS A 325 -8.41 -10.58 -7.00
N ILE A 326 -9.22 -9.64 -6.49
CA ILE A 326 -10.43 -9.16 -7.16
C ILE A 326 -10.46 -7.64 -7.26
N GLY A 327 -11.06 -7.12 -8.34
CA GLY A 327 -11.19 -5.69 -8.58
C GLY A 327 -12.43 -5.32 -9.38
N LYS A 328 -12.85 -4.05 -9.29
CA LYS A 328 -13.91 -3.49 -10.14
C LYS A 328 -13.36 -3.02 -11.49
N THR A 329 -12.08 -2.65 -11.56
CA THR A 329 -11.34 -2.26 -12.77
C THR A 329 -10.12 -3.16 -12.93
N ALA A 330 -9.50 -3.14 -14.12
CA ALA A 330 -8.23 -3.83 -14.37
C ALA A 330 -7.12 -3.32 -13.45
N ASP A 331 -7.06 -2.00 -13.27
CA ASP A 331 -6.13 -1.34 -12.37
C ASP A 331 -6.33 -1.77 -10.90
N ASP A 332 -7.59 -1.87 -10.41
CA ASP A 332 -7.87 -2.33 -9.03
C ASP A 332 -7.34 -3.74 -8.77
N VAL A 333 -7.55 -4.67 -9.72
CA VAL A 333 -7.11 -6.06 -9.51
C VAL A 333 -5.61 -6.22 -9.67
N THR A 334 -4.97 -5.44 -10.56
CA THR A 334 -3.50 -5.44 -10.73
C THR A 334 -2.83 -4.91 -9.47
N ALA A 335 -3.29 -3.78 -8.94
CA ALA A 335 -2.78 -3.25 -7.69
C ALA A 335 -2.98 -4.22 -6.50
N ALA A 336 -4.15 -4.87 -6.42
CA ALA A 336 -4.38 -5.87 -5.38
C ALA A 336 -3.42 -7.08 -5.53
N ALA A 337 -3.08 -7.48 -6.76
CA ALA A 337 -2.15 -8.56 -7.03
C ALA A 337 -0.71 -8.19 -6.62
N SER A 338 -0.20 -7.02 -7.04
CA SER A 338 1.14 -6.55 -6.66
C SER A 338 1.28 -6.39 -5.15
N LEU A 339 0.24 -5.85 -4.48
CA LEU A 339 0.27 -5.72 -3.02
C LEU A 339 0.12 -7.04 -2.28
N LEU A 340 -0.59 -8.01 -2.84
CA LEU A 340 -0.61 -9.36 -2.25
C LEU A 340 0.79 -9.97 -2.30
N GLU A 341 1.51 -9.85 -3.42
CA GLU A 341 2.89 -10.34 -3.56
C GLU A 341 3.83 -9.68 -2.56
N LYS A 342 3.86 -8.34 -2.53
CA LYS A 342 4.66 -7.53 -1.60
C LYS A 342 4.32 -7.83 -0.14
N GLY A 343 3.02 -7.91 0.19
CA GLY A 343 2.58 -8.21 1.55
C GLY A 343 2.90 -9.63 2.00
N CYS A 344 2.86 -10.62 1.08
CA CYS A 344 3.31 -11.98 1.36
C CYS A 344 4.83 -12.03 1.54
N GLU A 345 5.59 -11.28 0.76
CA GLU A 345 7.03 -11.16 0.93
C GLU A 345 7.38 -10.56 2.30
N ALA A 346 6.70 -9.47 2.69
CA ALA A 346 6.88 -8.85 4.00
C ALA A 346 6.53 -9.81 5.15
N ALA A 347 5.46 -10.56 5.04
CA ALA A 347 5.06 -11.53 6.06
C ALA A 347 6.03 -12.73 6.15
N LEU A 348 6.59 -13.18 5.03
CA LEU A 348 7.62 -14.22 5.03
C LEU A 348 8.92 -13.70 5.63
N TYR A 349 9.33 -12.50 5.26
CA TYR A 349 10.50 -11.81 5.82
C TYR A 349 10.36 -11.65 7.35
N ALA A 350 9.21 -11.16 7.82
CA ALA A 350 8.91 -11.05 9.25
C ALA A 350 8.99 -12.41 9.98
N LYS A 351 8.44 -13.46 9.36
CA LYS A 351 8.45 -14.82 9.92
C LYS A 351 9.87 -15.35 10.07
N LEU A 352 10.74 -15.12 9.10
CA LEU A 352 12.13 -15.61 9.14
C LEU A 352 13.00 -14.82 10.11
N LEU A 353 12.76 -13.51 10.24
CA LEU A 353 13.44 -12.68 11.24
C LEU A 353 12.98 -12.99 12.68
N GLY A 354 11.70 -13.30 12.88
CA GLY A 354 11.12 -13.67 14.17
C GLY A 354 10.89 -12.52 15.16
N ASP A 355 11.21 -11.27 14.81
CA ASP A 355 11.16 -10.10 15.69
C ASP A 355 10.28 -8.95 15.15
N CYS A 356 9.48 -9.22 14.11
CA CYS A 356 8.58 -8.23 13.51
C CYS A 356 7.13 -8.49 13.91
N GLU A 357 6.44 -7.41 14.30
CA GLU A 357 5.01 -7.45 14.61
C GLU A 357 4.18 -6.90 13.43
N PRO A 358 3.04 -7.54 13.08
CA PRO A 358 2.12 -6.99 12.11
C PRO A 358 1.46 -5.71 12.62
N LEU A 359 0.81 -4.97 11.73
CA LEU A 359 -0.05 -3.85 12.12
C LEU A 359 -1.10 -4.32 13.13
N SER A 360 -1.45 -3.44 14.09
CA SER A 360 -2.53 -3.75 15.01
C SER A 360 -3.83 -4.02 14.24
N PRO A 361 -4.71 -4.90 14.72
CA PRO A 361 -6.00 -5.13 14.07
C PRO A 361 -6.86 -3.86 13.94
N VAL A 362 -6.66 -2.89 14.84
CA VAL A 362 -7.34 -1.58 14.82
C VAL A 362 -6.79 -0.75 13.67
N ASP A 363 -5.47 -0.59 13.57
CA ASP A 363 -4.83 0.17 12.50
C ASP A 363 -5.15 -0.43 11.12
N ALA A 364 -5.07 -1.75 10.98
CA ALA A 364 -5.40 -2.43 9.72
C ALA A 364 -6.85 -2.19 9.29
N ARG A 365 -7.81 -2.17 10.22
CA ARG A 365 -9.21 -1.85 9.93
C ARG A 365 -9.39 -0.37 9.58
N LEU A 366 -8.74 0.52 10.31
CA LEU A 366 -8.80 1.96 10.08
C LEU A 366 -8.23 2.30 8.70
N GLN A 367 -7.08 1.75 8.34
CA GLN A 367 -6.49 1.87 7.00
C GLN A 367 -7.50 1.46 5.90
N ARG A 368 -8.18 0.32 6.09
CA ARG A 368 -9.20 -0.15 5.15
C ARG A 368 -10.38 0.79 5.03
N LEU A 369 -10.89 1.31 6.15
CA LEU A 369 -12.02 2.23 6.18
C LEU A 369 -11.70 3.56 5.52
N VAL A 370 -10.56 4.16 5.85
CA VAL A 370 -10.08 5.43 5.24
C VAL A 370 -9.95 5.27 3.73
N TYR A 371 -9.36 4.16 3.26
CA TYR A 371 -9.26 3.90 1.84
C TYR A 371 -10.64 3.77 1.17
N GLN A 372 -11.58 3.04 1.77
CA GLN A 372 -12.92 2.85 1.22
C GLN A 372 -13.72 4.16 1.19
N ALA A 373 -13.63 4.99 2.21
CA ALA A 373 -14.28 6.30 2.27
C ALA A 373 -13.69 7.31 1.29
N GLY A 374 -12.35 7.43 1.25
CA GLY A 374 -11.67 8.43 0.43
C GLY A 374 -11.64 8.11 -1.07
N TYR A 375 -11.41 6.85 -1.43
CA TYR A 375 -11.24 6.43 -2.83
C TYR A 375 -12.55 6.03 -3.53
N SER A 376 -13.55 5.53 -2.82
CA SER A 376 -14.82 5.13 -3.43
C SER A 376 -15.64 6.33 -3.89
N HIS A 377 -15.56 7.47 -3.22
CA HIS A 377 -16.28 8.71 -3.60
C HIS A 377 -15.65 9.44 -4.79
N LYS A 378 -14.34 9.36 -4.98
CA LYS A 378 -13.65 10.06 -6.09
C LYS A 378 -13.87 9.41 -7.46
N LYS A 379 -14.15 8.11 -7.54
CA LYS A 379 -14.50 7.42 -8.80
C LYS A 379 -15.95 7.65 -9.26
N GLY A 380 -16.87 7.97 -8.36
CA GLY A 380 -18.26 8.32 -8.70
C GLY A 380 -18.39 9.69 -9.39
N LYS A 381 -17.56 10.65 -9.04
CA LYS A 381 -17.60 12.02 -9.60
C LYS A 381 -17.06 12.14 -11.04
N LYS A 382 -16.35 11.17 -11.58
CA LYS A 382 -15.95 11.15 -13.01
C LYS A 382 -17.09 10.78 -13.98
N ALA A 383 -18.15 10.14 -13.50
CA ALA A 383 -19.35 9.85 -14.30
C ALA A 383 -20.33 11.03 -14.35
N ASP A 384 -20.27 11.98 -13.41
CA ASP A 384 -21.22 13.08 -13.23
C ASP A 384 -20.60 14.48 -13.43
N ALA A 385 -19.40 14.60 -13.98
CA ALA A 385 -18.69 15.87 -14.20
C ALA A 385 -19.35 16.80 -15.26
N GLN A 386 -20.62 16.58 -15.61
CA GLN A 386 -21.47 17.51 -16.36
C GLN A 386 -22.56 18.18 -15.50
N ALA A 387 -22.57 18.00 -14.17
CA ALA A 387 -23.55 18.63 -13.28
C ALA A 387 -22.85 19.40 -12.16
N GLN A 388 -22.97 20.70 -12.23
CA GLN A 388 -22.86 21.83 -11.26
C GLN A 388 -22.00 21.70 -9.96
N PRO A 389 -21.37 22.83 -9.48
CA PRO A 389 -20.44 22.83 -8.37
C PRO A 389 -21.17 22.88 -7.01
N GLU A 390 -21.00 21.86 -6.18
CA GLU A 390 -21.23 21.94 -4.74
C GLU A 390 -19.99 22.50 -4.02
N THR A 391 -20.22 23.33 -3.02
CA THR A 391 -19.21 24.14 -2.36
C THR A 391 -18.19 23.32 -1.56
N ALA A 392 -16.92 23.73 -1.62
CA ALA A 392 -15.77 23.09 -0.99
C ALA A 392 -15.88 22.91 0.55
N ALA A 393 -16.72 23.70 1.21
CA ALA A 393 -16.93 23.69 2.66
C ALA A 393 -17.66 22.43 3.19
N GLU A 394 -18.56 21.83 2.39
CA GLU A 394 -19.32 20.63 2.81
C GLU A 394 -18.46 19.34 2.76
N ALA A 395 -17.52 19.26 1.83
CA ALA A 395 -16.62 18.10 1.69
C ALA A 395 -15.52 18.07 2.75
N GLU A 396 -15.13 19.22 3.32
CA GLU A 396 -14.16 19.31 4.42
C GLU A 396 -14.80 18.90 5.76
N ALA A 397 -16.02 19.34 6.04
CA ALA A 397 -16.75 18.98 7.25
C ALA A 397 -17.01 17.46 7.36
N GLU A 398 -17.31 16.77 6.24
CA GLU A 398 -17.51 15.32 6.24
C GLU A 398 -16.22 14.53 6.45
N THR A 399 -15.08 14.99 5.94
CA THR A 399 -13.80 14.29 6.10
C THR A 399 -13.20 14.48 7.50
N GLU A 400 -13.32 15.69 8.08
CA GLU A 400 -12.95 15.94 9.47
C GLU A 400 -13.86 15.19 10.43
N THR A 401 -15.16 15.18 10.21
CA THR A 401 -16.15 14.45 11.04
C THR A 401 -15.90 12.94 11.01
N VAL A 402 -15.48 12.36 9.88
CA VAL A 402 -15.14 10.92 9.78
C VAL A 402 -13.82 10.63 10.49
N CYS A 403 -12.82 11.51 10.38
CA CYS A 403 -11.56 11.37 11.11
C CYS A 403 -11.74 11.58 12.62
N GLU A 404 -12.53 12.57 13.05
CA GLU A 404 -12.84 12.81 14.47
C GLU A 404 -13.73 11.70 15.05
N ALA A 405 -14.73 11.22 14.33
CA ALA A 405 -15.56 10.10 14.76
C ALA A 405 -14.75 8.79 14.84
N ALA A 406 -13.80 8.58 13.92
CA ALA A 406 -12.88 7.45 13.98
C ALA A 406 -11.90 7.57 15.16
N ALA A 407 -11.36 8.77 15.43
CA ALA A 407 -10.50 9.03 16.57
C ALA A 407 -11.26 8.87 17.90
N ALA A 408 -12.48 9.39 18.02
CA ALA A 408 -13.32 9.24 19.19
C ALA A 408 -13.71 7.76 19.44
N THR A 409 -13.93 6.98 18.37
CA THR A 409 -14.22 5.54 18.48
C THR A 409 -12.98 4.77 18.96
N VAL A 410 -11.78 5.22 18.61
CA VAL A 410 -10.51 4.64 19.08
C VAL A 410 -10.25 4.98 20.55
N GLU A 411 -10.56 6.21 21.00
CA GLU A 411 -10.45 6.58 22.42
C GLU A 411 -11.39 5.76 23.30
N VAL A 412 -12.66 5.63 22.90
CA VAL A 412 -13.64 4.80 23.62
C VAL A 412 -13.24 3.31 23.64
N ALA A 413 -12.68 2.79 22.55
CA ALA A 413 -12.23 1.41 22.48
C ALA A 413 -10.95 1.16 23.30
N THR A 414 -10.06 2.16 23.42
CA THR A 414 -8.86 2.07 24.27
C THR A 414 -9.20 2.23 25.75
N GLU A 415 -10.16 3.07 26.12
CA GLU A 415 -10.64 3.18 27.51
C GLU A 415 -11.37 1.89 27.94
N ALA A 416 -12.25 1.35 27.11
CA ALA A 416 -12.93 0.07 27.40
C ALA A 416 -11.96 -1.11 27.52
N ALA A 417 -10.90 -1.14 26.70
CA ALA A 417 -9.85 -2.17 26.81
C ALA A 417 -8.99 -2.00 28.06
N ALA A 418 -8.72 -0.76 28.50
CA ALA A 418 -7.99 -0.47 29.73
C ALA A 418 -8.82 -0.77 30.97
N GLU A 419 -10.14 -0.59 30.93
CA GLU A 419 -11.07 -0.92 32.01
C GLU A 419 -11.23 -2.43 32.17
N ALA A 420 -11.35 -3.17 31.05
CA ALA A 420 -11.38 -4.64 31.06
C ALA A 420 -10.09 -5.29 31.58
N LEU A 421 -8.94 -4.63 31.38
CA LEU A 421 -7.66 -5.09 31.97
C LEU A 421 -7.54 -4.79 33.45
N ARG A 422 -8.23 -3.78 33.99
CA ARG A 422 -8.26 -3.46 35.42
C ARG A 422 -9.20 -4.36 36.22
N GLU A 423 -10.28 -4.85 35.61
CA GLU A 423 -11.25 -5.76 36.24
C GLU A 423 -10.80 -7.23 36.22
N GLY A 424 -9.74 -7.57 35.50
CA GLY A 424 -9.22 -8.94 35.32
C GLY A 424 -8.11 -9.37 36.30
N GLU A 425 -7.71 -8.54 37.29
CA GLU A 425 -6.75 -8.96 38.29
C GLU A 425 -7.45 -9.79 39.40
N PRO A 426 -7.09 -11.06 39.58
CA PRO A 426 -7.61 -11.83 40.72
C PRO A 426 -6.97 -11.32 42.01
N ALA A 427 -7.80 -10.89 42.95
CA ALA A 427 -7.39 -10.58 44.30
C ALA A 427 -6.71 -11.81 44.94
N CYS A 428 -5.39 -11.78 45.05
CA CYS A 428 -4.66 -12.69 45.93
C CYS A 428 -5.00 -12.34 47.39
N SER A 429 -5.98 -13.03 47.95
CA SER A 429 -6.20 -13.07 49.40
C SER A 429 -5.12 -13.95 50.03
N GLY A 430 -4.23 -13.34 50.79
CA GLY A 430 -3.31 -14.04 51.67
C GLY A 430 -4.06 -14.77 52.77
N GLY A 431 -3.57 -15.96 53.12
CA GLY A 431 -3.86 -16.79 54.23
C GLY A 431 -2.70 -17.75 54.40
#